data_b3b1921d7a76e927481fc04a46f611be
#
_entry.id   b3b1921d7a76e927481fc04a46f611be
#
_cell.length_a   1.000
_cell.length_b   1.000
_cell.length_c   1.000
_cell.angle_alpha   90.00
_cell.angle_beta   90.00
_cell.angle_gamma   90.00
#
_symmetry.space_group_name_H-M   'P 1'
#
loop_
_entity.id
_entity.type
_entity.pdbx_description
1 polymer ?
#
loop_
_entity_poly.entity_id
_entity_poly.type
_entity_poly.pdbx_seq_one_letter_code
_entity_poly.pdbx_strand_id
1 'polypeptide(L)'
;MSRIEKFKFSAEAADILAGCKEVTVPVTRNELVELALGGEGSDEFKVGYYINNDPYIEAVITRCKNGAVVNYTDVYMRRRDPDCLIVGDEKPTDKPRFSEKFGKEFEPVRQETFTWLKEQELIVVPVIVGGAPYGYPAALIAPKNAGFFACGLADLQYFCNIDEYEGVFEPKVVIYLAPPFRHTHFGGKQIVIHNRLDNVYELLSYNLYPGPSAKKGIYGFLLDLGEREGWVTVHTSAVKLVTAYDNEIVMMHEGASGGGKSEMSEHVHREPDGRILVGQNLETSEKFYLRIEEPCELHPVADDMALCHPKMQNESKKLVIKDVEAGWFVRVDHIKEYGTDPHLEKSCIQPDEPLVFMSMQAQPKSTVLIWEHTIDEDTNKPCPNPRVVLPRRLIQNIVNEPVEVDIRSFGVRTPPCTKERPTYGIMGLMHILPPALGWLWRLVAPRGHANPSIVESEGMSSEGIGSYGYFLTGSVVRQANLLLEQVINTPNTRYVLLPNQHIGCYAVGFKPQWVAREYIARRGGAKFKPENLVKARCDLLGYCLGSLKVDGQFVPKAFLQPEKQPEIGLDGYDKGAKILSAFFKKELAKFDKPELNPIGKRILDCAMNDAPLQEYIDIIPIKF
;
A
#
# COMPACT_ATOMS: atom_id res chain seq x y z
N MET A 1 -36.59 -7.61 -16.09
CA MET A 1 -36.24 -6.65 -15.02
C MET A 1 -35.05 -5.83 -15.47
N SER A 2 -35.07 -4.53 -15.28
CA SER A 2 -33.87 -3.70 -15.52
C SER A 2 -32.80 -4.10 -14.50
N ARG A 3 -31.51 -4.19 -14.92
CA ARG A 3 -30.41 -4.57 -14.02
C ARG A 3 -30.35 -3.69 -12.76
N ILE A 4 -30.75 -2.43 -12.87
CA ILE A 4 -30.76 -1.49 -11.75
C ILE A 4 -31.77 -1.86 -10.66
N GLU A 5 -32.82 -2.64 -10.96
CA GLU A 5 -33.81 -3.10 -9.99
C GLU A 5 -33.25 -4.16 -9.02
N LYS A 6 -32.08 -4.74 -9.34
CA LYS A 6 -31.38 -5.66 -8.43
C LYS A 6 -30.65 -4.92 -7.29
N PHE A 7 -30.48 -3.60 -7.41
CA PHE A 7 -29.80 -2.79 -6.40
C PHE A 7 -30.80 -2.20 -5.40
N LYS A 8 -30.36 -2.16 -4.15
CA LYS A 8 -31.02 -1.39 -3.09
C LYS A 8 -30.07 -0.26 -2.67
N PHE A 9 -30.20 0.86 -3.34
CA PHE A 9 -29.42 2.06 -3.03
C PHE A 9 -30.04 2.89 -1.88
N SER A 10 -29.26 3.84 -1.33
CA SER A 10 -29.78 4.92 -0.50
C SER A 10 -30.80 5.77 -1.30
N ALA A 11 -31.62 6.55 -0.59
CA ALA A 11 -32.63 7.40 -1.24
C ALA A 11 -32.01 8.38 -2.24
N GLU A 12 -30.86 8.96 -1.89
CA GLU A 12 -30.13 9.92 -2.72
C GLU A 12 -29.56 9.26 -3.99
N ALA A 13 -28.91 8.09 -3.85
CA ALA A 13 -28.39 7.36 -5.00
C ALA A 13 -29.53 6.89 -5.94
N ALA A 14 -30.63 6.42 -5.38
CA ALA A 14 -31.81 6.04 -6.17
C ALA A 14 -32.41 7.24 -6.91
N ASP A 15 -32.46 8.41 -6.27
CA ASP A 15 -32.95 9.66 -6.88
C ASP A 15 -32.03 10.17 -8.02
N ILE A 16 -30.70 10.04 -7.87
CA ILE A 16 -29.74 10.33 -8.94
C ILE A 16 -30.02 9.42 -10.16
N LEU A 17 -30.13 8.13 -9.93
CA LEU A 17 -30.32 7.13 -11.00
C LEU A 17 -31.69 7.23 -11.68
N ALA A 18 -32.72 7.62 -10.95
CA ALA A 18 -34.05 7.87 -11.52
C ALA A 18 -34.12 9.15 -12.36
N GLY A 19 -33.28 10.15 -12.04
CA GLY A 19 -33.28 11.45 -12.72
C GLY A 19 -32.26 11.58 -13.85
N CYS A 20 -31.28 10.70 -13.98
CA CYS A 20 -30.22 10.79 -14.98
C CYS A 20 -30.71 10.46 -16.41
N LYS A 21 -29.92 10.84 -17.42
CA LYS A 21 -30.32 10.66 -18.84
C LYS A 21 -30.37 9.19 -19.24
N GLU A 22 -29.40 8.40 -18.80
CA GLU A 22 -29.28 6.97 -19.11
C GLU A 22 -28.46 6.30 -18.03
N VAL A 23 -28.75 5.01 -17.72
CA VAL A 23 -27.95 4.17 -16.83
C VAL A 23 -27.43 2.97 -17.59
N THR A 24 -26.12 2.80 -17.62
CA THR A 24 -25.43 1.60 -18.13
C THR A 24 -24.89 0.79 -16.95
N VAL A 25 -25.26 -0.51 -16.88
CA VAL A 25 -24.72 -1.46 -15.88
C VAL A 25 -23.96 -2.55 -16.63
N PRO A 26 -22.63 -2.46 -16.73
CA PRO A 26 -21.82 -3.49 -17.39
C PRO A 26 -21.86 -4.80 -16.57
N VAL A 27 -21.83 -5.93 -17.26
CA VAL A 27 -21.83 -7.28 -16.64
C VAL A 27 -20.59 -8.07 -17.00
N THR A 28 -19.81 -7.59 -17.95
CA THR A 28 -18.53 -8.20 -18.31
C THR A 28 -17.40 -7.17 -18.27
N ARG A 29 -16.18 -7.67 -18.03
CA ARG A 29 -15.00 -6.82 -18.12
C ARG A 29 -14.78 -6.26 -19.53
N ASN A 30 -15.13 -7.04 -20.56
CA ASN A 30 -15.02 -6.55 -21.94
C ASN A 30 -15.90 -5.35 -22.20
N GLU A 31 -17.13 -5.32 -21.70
CA GLU A 31 -17.99 -4.12 -21.75
C GLU A 31 -17.32 -2.91 -21.07
N LEU A 32 -16.64 -3.12 -19.92
CA LEU A 32 -15.91 -2.05 -19.23
C LEU A 32 -14.71 -1.56 -20.05
N VAL A 33 -13.98 -2.45 -20.70
CA VAL A 33 -12.86 -2.08 -21.59
C VAL A 33 -13.36 -1.26 -22.79
N GLU A 34 -14.46 -1.67 -23.41
CA GLU A 34 -15.06 -0.91 -24.52
C GLU A 34 -15.57 0.46 -24.05
N LEU A 35 -16.19 0.54 -22.87
CA LEU A 35 -16.56 1.83 -22.27
C LEU A 35 -15.34 2.71 -22.00
N ALA A 36 -14.22 2.12 -21.55
CA ALA A 36 -12.98 2.85 -21.34
C ALA A 36 -12.40 3.44 -22.63
N LEU A 37 -12.63 2.79 -23.76
CA LEU A 37 -12.16 3.16 -25.09
C LEU A 37 -13.16 4.01 -25.87
N GLY A 38 -14.31 4.37 -25.28
CA GLY A 38 -15.35 5.17 -25.93
C GLY A 38 -16.19 4.40 -26.96
N GLY A 39 -16.17 3.06 -26.90
CA GLY A 39 -16.92 2.14 -27.75
C GLY A 39 -16.09 1.40 -28.80
N GLU A 40 -16.72 0.46 -29.48
CA GLU A 40 -16.06 -0.37 -30.49
C GLU A 40 -15.52 0.47 -31.66
N GLY A 41 -14.32 0.12 -32.11
CA GLY A 41 -13.66 0.71 -33.28
C GLY A 41 -13.01 2.07 -33.03
N SER A 42 -13.12 2.66 -31.86
CA SER A 42 -12.41 3.89 -31.51
C SER A 42 -10.91 3.62 -31.32
N ASP A 43 -10.06 4.36 -32.01
CA ASP A 43 -8.60 4.29 -31.85
C ASP A 43 -8.11 5.18 -30.71
N GLU A 44 -8.76 6.33 -30.53
CA GLU A 44 -8.54 7.27 -29.44
C GLU A 44 -9.88 7.81 -28.92
N PHE A 45 -9.97 7.97 -27.62
CA PHE A 45 -11.14 8.52 -26.95
C PHE A 45 -10.73 9.66 -26.02
N LYS A 46 -11.38 10.83 -26.17
CA LYS A 46 -11.13 12.01 -25.35
C LYS A 46 -12.16 12.06 -24.22
N VAL A 47 -11.68 11.93 -22.99
CA VAL A 47 -12.51 12.12 -21.78
C VAL A 47 -12.57 13.59 -21.45
N GLY A 48 -13.74 14.20 -21.65
CA GLY A 48 -13.95 15.62 -21.45
C GLY A 48 -15.26 15.93 -20.73
N TYR A 49 -15.34 17.15 -20.23
CA TYR A 49 -16.50 17.74 -19.57
C TYR A 49 -16.46 19.27 -19.70
N TYR A 50 -17.49 19.96 -19.24
CA TYR A 50 -17.55 21.42 -19.30
C TYR A 50 -17.16 22.03 -17.95
N ILE A 51 -16.34 23.08 -17.99
CA ILE A 51 -15.99 23.94 -16.87
C ILE A 51 -16.52 25.34 -17.20
N ASN A 52 -17.53 25.82 -16.48
CA ASN A 52 -18.16 27.12 -16.72
C ASN A 52 -18.55 27.33 -18.20
N ASN A 53 -19.10 26.31 -18.84
CA ASN A 53 -19.47 26.22 -20.26
C ASN A 53 -18.30 26.08 -21.27
N ASP A 54 -17.06 26.09 -20.84
CA ASP A 54 -15.91 25.82 -21.71
C ASP A 54 -15.58 24.31 -21.72
N PRO A 55 -15.38 23.69 -22.89
CA PRO A 55 -15.03 22.29 -22.99
C PRO A 55 -13.60 22.07 -22.46
N TYR A 56 -13.45 21.08 -21.60
CA TYR A 56 -12.16 20.67 -21.03
C TYR A 56 -11.92 19.18 -21.28
N ILE A 57 -10.74 18.81 -21.76
CA ILE A 57 -10.32 17.43 -21.96
C ILE A 57 -9.37 17.07 -20.81
N GLU A 58 -9.79 16.14 -19.95
CA GLU A 58 -9.01 15.65 -18.80
C GLU A 58 -7.98 14.62 -19.22
N ALA A 59 -8.36 13.70 -20.10
CA ALA A 59 -7.50 12.60 -20.51
C ALA A 59 -7.79 12.16 -21.95
N VAL A 60 -6.76 11.58 -22.57
CA VAL A 60 -6.87 10.88 -23.87
C VAL A 60 -6.60 9.40 -23.62
N ILE A 61 -7.51 8.55 -24.10
CA ILE A 61 -7.40 7.10 -23.99
C ILE A 61 -7.06 6.54 -25.36
N THR A 62 -5.94 5.84 -25.47
CA THR A 62 -5.46 5.23 -26.70
C THR A 62 -5.68 3.72 -26.68
N ARG A 63 -6.32 3.18 -27.72
CA ARG A 63 -6.51 1.74 -27.92
C ARG A 63 -5.23 1.10 -28.42
N CYS A 64 -4.70 0.16 -27.65
CA CYS A 64 -3.51 -0.63 -27.99
C CYS A 64 -3.83 -2.12 -28.06
N LYS A 65 -2.92 -2.94 -28.63
CA LYS A 65 -3.09 -4.40 -28.76
C LYS A 65 -3.20 -5.11 -27.41
N ASN A 66 -2.48 -4.61 -26.41
CA ASN A 66 -2.42 -5.19 -25.06
C ASN A 66 -3.21 -4.39 -24.01
N GLY A 67 -3.95 -3.35 -24.41
CA GLY A 67 -4.81 -2.63 -23.48
C GLY A 67 -5.17 -1.21 -23.86
N ALA A 68 -5.65 -0.45 -22.88
CA ALA A 68 -6.02 0.95 -22.97
C ALA A 68 -4.97 1.81 -22.23
N VAL A 69 -4.46 2.85 -22.90
CA VAL A 69 -3.49 3.78 -22.32
C VAL A 69 -4.15 5.09 -21.99
N VAL A 70 -4.09 5.49 -20.75
CA VAL A 70 -4.64 6.72 -20.20
C VAL A 70 -3.54 7.76 -20.06
N ASN A 71 -3.64 8.88 -20.80
CA ASN A 71 -2.76 10.03 -20.67
C ASN A 71 -3.55 11.25 -20.24
N TYR A 72 -3.29 11.76 -19.02
CA TYR A 72 -3.89 13.00 -18.54
C TYR A 72 -3.27 14.20 -19.24
N THR A 73 -4.07 15.19 -19.59
CA THR A 73 -3.60 16.44 -20.19
C THR A 73 -2.93 17.34 -19.16
N ASP A 74 -3.39 17.29 -17.92
CA ASP A 74 -2.80 18.02 -16.80
C ASP A 74 -1.69 17.17 -16.15
N VAL A 75 -0.45 17.65 -16.17
CA VAL A 75 0.74 16.98 -15.58
C VAL A 75 0.53 16.68 -14.08
N TYR A 76 -0.17 17.56 -13.35
CA TYR A 76 -0.52 17.33 -11.96
C TYR A 76 -1.34 16.04 -11.77
N MET A 77 -2.23 15.71 -12.69
CA MET A 77 -3.05 14.49 -12.63
C MET A 77 -2.25 13.19 -12.87
N ARG A 78 -1.02 13.28 -13.34
CA ARG A 78 -0.09 12.14 -13.45
C ARG A 78 0.64 11.84 -12.14
N ARG A 79 0.32 12.55 -11.05
CA ARG A 79 0.96 12.45 -9.74
C ARG A 79 -0.07 12.17 -8.65
N ARG A 80 0.41 11.71 -7.51
CA ARG A 80 -0.41 11.51 -6.33
C ARG A 80 -0.31 12.73 -5.41
N ASP A 81 -1.45 13.33 -5.08
CA ASP A 81 -1.55 14.34 -4.03
C ASP A 81 -1.82 13.64 -2.69
N PRO A 82 -0.93 13.75 -1.69
CA PRO A 82 -1.12 13.14 -0.38
C PRO A 82 -2.25 13.80 0.44
N ASP A 83 -2.63 15.04 0.13
CA ASP A 83 -3.60 15.84 0.86
C ASP A 83 -5.01 15.77 0.26
N CYS A 84 -5.27 14.77 -0.58
CA CYS A 84 -6.55 14.61 -1.29
C CYS A 84 -7.72 14.18 -0.39
N LEU A 85 -7.47 13.51 0.75
CA LEU A 85 -8.50 12.96 1.62
C LEU A 85 -9.05 14.01 2.58
N ILE A 86 -10.38 14.20 2.55
CA ILE A 86 -11.13 15.13 3.41
C ILE A 86 -12.33 14.38 4.01
N VAL A 87 -12.67 14.67 5.27
CA VAL A 87 -13.87 14.14 5.93
C VAL A 87 -15.03 15.13 5.77
N GLY A 88 -16.17 14.65 5.24
CA GLY A 88 -17.36 15.46 4.98
C GLY A 88 -18.36 15.49 6.15
N ASP A 89 -18.32 14.48 7.01
CA ASP A 89 -19.26 14.29 8.13
C ASP A 89 -18.74 14.84 9.46
N GLU A 90 -19.60 14.83 10.48
CA GLU A 90 -19.32 15.33 11.82
C GLU A 90 -18.86 14.22 12.81
N LYS A 91 -18.70 12.96 12.36
CA LYS A 91 -18.23 11.87 13.24
C LYS A 91 -16.79 12.15 13.71
N PRO A 92 -16.37 11.62 14.87
CA PRO A 92 -15.01 11.81 15.37
C PRO A 92 -13.96 11.40 14.33
N THR A 93 -12.94 12.25 14.18
CA THR A 93 -11.85 12.07 13.20
C THR A 93 -10.59 12.78 13.65
N ASP A 94 -9.43 12.23 13.31
CA ASP A 94 -8.13 12.92 13.42
C ASP A 94 -7.72 13.57 12.07
N LYS A 95 -8.63 13.61 11.07
CA LYS A 95 -8.43 14.23 9.74
C LYS A 95 -9.08 15.61 9.64
N PRO A 96 -8.58 16.46 8.73
CA PRO A 96 -9.25 17.73 8.45
C PRO A 96 -10.68 17.51 7.95
N ARG A 97 -11.62 18.23 8.53
CA ARG A 97 -13.00 18.29 8.05
C ARG A 97 -13.11 19.22 6.86
N PHE A 98 -14.14 19.01 6.07
CA PHE A 98 -14.43 19.86 4.92
C PHE A 98 -14.61 21.34 5.32
N SER A 99 -15.37 21.61 6.39
CA SER A 99 -15.59 22.95 6.92
C SER A 99 -14.32 23.63 7.40
N GLU A 100 -13.40 22.88 8.03
CA GLU A 100 -12.10 23.39 8.47
C GLU A 100 -11.18 23.74 7.30
N LYS A 101 -11.18 22.92 6.24
CA LYS A 101 -10.29 23.11 5.08
C LYS A 101 -10.79 24.17 4.09
N PHE A 102 -12.10 24.24 3.87
CA PHE A 102 -12.69 25.08 2.84
C PHE A 102 -13.53 26.26 3.36
N GLY A 103 -13.71 26.36 4.70
CA GLY A 103 -14.46 27.46 5.33
C GLY A 103 -15.96 27.50 5.01
N LYS A 104 -16.53 26.36 4.58
CA LYS A 104 -17.96 26.20 4.22
C LYS A 104 -18.42 24.78 4.56
N GLU A 105 -19.72 24.61 4.69
CA GLU A 105 -20.34 23.30 4.94
C GLU A 105 -20.24 22.39 3.70
N PHE A 106 -20.18 21.08 3.93
CA PHE A 106 -20.08 20.09 2.85
C PHE A 106 -21.42 19.82 2.16
N GLU A 107 -22.50 19.80 2.91
CA GLU A 107 -23.82 19.40 2.36
C GLU A 107 -24.27 20.17 1.11
N PRO A 108 -24.08 21.48 0.98
CA PRO A 108 -24.38 22.18 -0.28
C PRO A 108 -23.61 21.63 -1.48
N VAL A 109 -22.31 21.36 -1.33
CA VAL A 109 -21.47 20.81 -2.40
C VAL A 109 -21.86 19.38 -2.74
N ARG A 110 -22.28 18.60 -1.75
CA ARG A 110 -22.82 17.25 -1.92
C ARG A 110 -24.11 17.30 -2.78
N GLN A 111 -25.03 18.19 -2.48
CA GLN A 111 -26.27 18.36 -3.24
C GLN A 111 -26.03 18.88 -4.66
N GLU A 112 -25.10 19.82 -4.86
CA GLU A 112 -24.69 20.27 -6.19
C GLU A 112 -24.10 19.10 -7.01
N THR A 113 -23.27 18.25 -6.38
CA THR A 113 -22.71 17.04 -7.00
C THR A 113 -23.81 16.10 -7.46
N PHE A 114 -24.81 15.83 -6.64
CA PHE A 114 -25.94 14.97 -6.97
C PHE A 114 -26.81 15.56 -8.09
N THR A 115 -27.04 16.86 -8.05
CA THR A 115 -27.76 17.57 -9.11
C THR A 115 -27.03 17.45 -10.44
N TRP A 116 -25.71 17.65 -10.45
CA TRP A 116 -24.89 17.50 -11.65
C TRP A 116 -24.93 16.07 -12.20
N LEU A 117 -24.85 15.03 -11.33
CA LEU A 117 -24.93 13.63 -11.76
C LEU A 117 -26.26 13.29 -12.42
N LYS A 118 -27.38 13.87 -11.99
CA LYS A 118 -28.69 13.68 -12.61
C LYS A 118 -28.75 14.19 -14.08
N GLU A 119 -27.86 15.07 -14.46
CA GLU A 119 -27.79 15.62 -15.83
C GLU A 119 -26.86 14.79 -16.74
N GLN A 120 -26.26 13.73 -16.25
CA GLN A 120 -25.31 12.91 -17.01
C GLN A 120 -25.94 11.60 -17.52
N GLU A 121 -25.30 10.98 -18.51
CA GLU A 121 -25.39 9.53 -18.75
C GLU A 121 -24.45 8.85 -17.75
N LEU A 122 -24.91 7.82 -17.04
CA LEU A 122 -24.19 7.22 -15.92
C LEU A 122 -23.82 5.76 -16.17
N ILE A 123 -22.69 5.35 -15.61
CA ILE A 123 -22.29 3.95 -15.43
C ILE A 123 -22.46 3.60 -13.96
N VAL A 124 -23.06 2.43 -13.69
CA VAL A 124 -23.12 1.83 -12.36
C VAL A 124 -22.31 0.55 -12.37
N VAL A 125 -21.22 0.49 -11.59
CA VAL A 125 -20.33 -0.68 -11.53
C VAL A 125 -20.40 -1.29 -10.13
N PRO A 126 -20.97 -2.50 -9.98
CA PRO A 126 -20.96 -3.24 -8.73
C PRO A 126 -19.61 -3.94 -8.53
N VAL A 127 -19.10 -3.89 -7.30
CA VAL A 127 -17.86 -4.58 -6.88
C VAL A 127 -18.03 -5.16 -5.46
N ILE A 128 -17.22 -6.16 -5.11
CA ILE A 128 -17.14 -6.73 -3.77
C ILE A 128 -15.80 -6.33 -3.15
N VAL A 129 -15.79 -5.31 -2.33
CA VAL A 129 -14.58 -4.81 -1.67
C VAL A 129 -14.06 -5.83 -0.68
N GLY A 130 -12.79 -6.24 -0.80
CA GLY A 130 -12.19 -7.30 0.02
C GLY A 130 -12.45 -8.72 -0.49
N GLY A 131 -13.25 -8.88 -1.53
CA GLY A 131 -13.55 -10.17 -2.17
C GLY A 131 -14.39 -11.14 -1.34
N ALA A 132 -15.14 -11.99 -2.02
CA ALA A 132 -15.94 -13.03 -1.37
C ALA A 132 -15.04 -14.04 -0.61
N PRO A 133 -15.54 -14.69 0.48
CA PRO A 133 -16.83 -14.47 1.15
C PRO A 133 -16.81 -13.38 2.23
N TYR A 134 -15.69 -12.69 2.42
CA TYR A 134 -15.48 -11.72 3.51
C TYR A 134 -15.65 -10.27 3.08
N GLY A 135 -15.95 -10.05 1.79
CA GLY A 135 -16.06 -8.73 1.22
C GLY A 135 -17.43 -8.08 1.40
N TYR A 136 -17.49 -6.81 1.04
CA TYR A 136 -18.66 -5.96 1.19
C TYR A 136 -19.11 -5.42 -0.17
N PRO A 137 -20.42 -5.43 -0.48
CA PRO A 137 -20.93 -4.82 -1.71
C PRO A 137 -20.61 -3.33 -1.76
N ALA A 138 -20.14 -2.87 -2.91
CA ALA A 138 -19.87 -1.47 -3.21
C ALA A 138 -20.28 -1.14 -4.64
N ALA A 139 -20.57 0.13 -4.91
CA ALA A 139 -20.94 0.58 -6.25
C ALA A 139 -20.24 1.87 -6.64
N LEU A 140 -19.83 1.97 -7.89
CA LEU A 140 -19.46 3.22 -8.52
C LEU A 140 -20.68 3.79 -9.25
N ILE A 141 -20.92 5.08 -9.11
CA ILE A 141 -21.83 5.89 -9.93
C ILE A 141 -20.98 6.98 -10.58
N ALA A 142 -20.79 6.89 -11.89
CA ALA A 142 -19.88 7.76 -12.64
C ALA A 142 -20.45 8.18 -13.98
N PRO A 143 -20.02 9.32 -14.56
CA PRO A 143 -20.34 9.67 -15.95
C PRO A 143 -19.87 8.59 -16.91
N LYS A 144 -20.67 8.30 -17.95
CA LYS A 144 -20.41 7.24 -18.93
C LYS A 144 -19.08 7.42 -19.66
N ASN A 145 -18.65 8.66 -19.89
CA ASN A 145 -17.37 8.97 -20.50
C ASN A 145 -16.15 8.72 -19.60
N ALA A 146 -16.34 8.44 -18.30
CA ALA A 146 -15.30 8.04 -17.37
C ALA A 146 -15.10 6.50 -17.33
N GLY A 147 -15.40 5.80 -18.43
CA GLY A 147 -15.30 4.34 -18.53
C GLY A 147 -13.95 3.76 -18.15
N PHE A 148 -12.84 4.46 -18.42
CA PHE A 148 -11.51 3.99 -18.01
C PHE A 148 -11.33 3.97 -16.49
N PHE A 149 -11.92 4.91 -15.76
CA PHE A 149 -11.93 4.91 -14.30
C PHE A 149 -12.77 3.74 -13.77
N ALA A 150 -13.92 3.49 -14.38
CA ALA A 150 -14.79 2.37 -14.07
C ALA A 150 -14.08 1.01 -14.30
N CYS A 151 -13.37 0.86 -15.41
CA CYS A 151 -12.57 -0.32 -15.73
C CYS A 151 -11.43 -0.50 -14.71
N GLY A 152 -10.69 0.58 -14.40
CA GLY A 152 -9.63 0.56 -13.41
C GLY A 152 -10.13 0.20 -12.00
N LEU A 153 -11.29 0.70 -11.58
CA LEU A 153 -11.93 0.32 -10.32
C LEU A 153 -12.30 -1.17 -10.32
N ALA A 154 -12.94 -1.64 -11.39
CA ALA A 154 -13.36 -3.04 -11.51
C ALA A 154 -12.18 -4.02 -11.46
N ASP A 155 -11.05 -3.64 -12.05
CA ASP A 155 -9.82 -4.44 -12.01
C ASP A 155 -9.13 -4.38 -10.64
N LEU A 156 -9.20 -3.25 -9.92
CA LEU A 156 -8.63 -3.10 -8.58
C LEU A 156 -9.49 -3.73 -7.49
N GLN A 157 -10.81 -3.73 -7.67
CA GLN A 157 -11.78 -4.30 -6.74
C GLN A 157 -12.46 -5.51 -7.41
N TYR A 158 -12.97 -6.45 -6.65
CA TYR A 158 -13.60 -7.64 -7.24
C TYR A 158 -14.88 -7.27 -7.98
N PHE A 159 -14.77 -7.10 -9.31
CA PHE A 159 -15.91 -6.84 -10.19
C PHE A 159 -17.00 -7.90 -10.01
N CYS A 160 -18.25 -7.45 -9.88
CA CYS A 160 -19.41 -8.31 -9.65
C CYS A 160 -20.34 -8.27 -10.85
N ASN A 161 -20.53 -9.40 -11.52
CA ASN A 161 -21.60 -9.52 -12.51
C ASN A 161 -22.94 -9.50 -11.78
N ILE A 162 -23.69 -8.41 -11.91
CA ILE A 162 -24.99 -8.25 -11.22
C ILE A 162 -26.03 -9.26 -11.68
N ASP A 163 -25.92 -9.79 -12.90
CA ASP A 163 -26.87 -10.79 -13.41
C ASP A 163 -26.69 -12.15 -12.71
N GLU A 164 -25.49 -12.45 -12.22
CA GLU A 164 -25.13 -13.66 -11.49
C GLU A 164 -25.20 -13.49 -9.96
N TYR A 165 -25.34 -12.25 -9.47
CA TYR A 165 -25.41 -12.00 -8.03
C TYR A 165 -26.72 -12.49 -7.45
N GLU A 166 -26.63 -13.30 -6.39
CA GLU A 166 -27.79 -13.86 -5.70
C GLU A 166 -28.37 -12.83 -4.69
N GLY A 167 -29.66 -12.57 -4.82
CA GLY A 167 -30.39 -11.66 -3.93
C GLY A 167 -30.33 -10.19 -4.35
N VAL A 168 -30.46 -9.30 -3.38
CA VAL A 168 -30.47 -7.84 -3.57
C VAL A 168 -29.10 -7.29 -3.29
N PHE A 169 -28.53 -6.55 -4.23
CA PHE A 169 -27.23 -5.91 -4.07
C PHE A 169 -27.40 -4.58 -3.31
N GLU A 170 -27.00 -4.58 -2.04
CA GLU A 170 -27.09 -3.39 -1.16
C GLU A 170 -25.69 -2.82 -0.88
N PRO A 171 -25.23 -1.78 -1.61
CA PRO A 171 -23.91 -1.22 -1.43
C PRO A 171 -23.71 -0.64 -0.02
N LYS A 172 -22.63 -1.03 0.64
CA LYS A 172 -22.17 -0.44 1.91
C LYS A 172 -21.31 0.80 1.69
N VAL A 173 -20.74 0.93 0.50
CA VAL A 173 -20.05 2.14 0.04
C VAL A 173 -20.46 2.47 -1.38
N VAL A 174 -20.68 3.74 -1.66
CA VAL A 174 -20.95 4.26 -3.00
C VAL A 174 -19.89 5.31 -3.34
N ILE A 175 -19.25 5.13 -4.48
CA ILE A 175 -18.29 6.10 -5.05
C ILE A 175 -19.06 6.94 -6.07
N TYR A 176 -19.12 8.25 -5.84
CA TYR A 176 -19.66 9.23 -6.79
C TYR A 176 -18.51 9.96 -7.48
N LEU A 177 -18.51 10.01 -8.79
CA LEU A 177 -17.46 10.64 -9.58
C LEU A 177 -17.99 11.89 -10.28
N ALA A 178 -17.44 13.06 -9.92
CA ALA A 178 -17.85 14.36 -10.47
C ALA A 178 -16.63 15.24 -10.84
N PRO A 179 -15.89 14.91 -11.90
CA PRO A 179 -14.59 15.53 -12.22
C PRO A 179 -14.62 17.04 -12.47
N PRO A 180 -15.68 17.71 -12.99
CA PRO A 180 -15.68 19.16 -13.18
C PRO A 180 -15.49 19.95 -11.89
N PHE A 181 -15.96 19.42 -10.75
CA PHE A 181 -15.85 20.06 -9.44
C PHE A 181 -14.40 20.26 -9.00
N ARG A 182 -13.46 19.48 -9.52
CA ARG A 182 -12.02 19.70 -9.32
C ARG A 182 -11.63 21.14 -9.63
N HIS A 183 -12.17 21.71 -10.71
CA HIS A 183 -11.86 23.05 -11.17
C HIS A 183 -12.77 24.12 -10.54
N THR A 184 -14.08 23.88 -10.50
CA THR A 184 -15.04 24.87 -10.04
C THR A 184 -15.05 25.06 -8.52
N HIS A 185 -14.66 24.03 -7.74
CA HIS A 185 -14.76 24.05 -6.29
C HIS A 185 -13.41 23.92 -5.57
N PHE A 186 -12.42 23.26 -6.20
CA PHE A 186 -11.20 22.82 -5.51
C PHE A 186 -9.90 23.30 -6.16
N GLY A 187 -9.96 24.34 -7.01
CA GLY A 187 -8.77 24.96 -7.60
C GLY A 187 -7.85 24.00 -8.37
N GLY A 188 -8.43 23.00 -9.04
CA GLY A 188 -7.70 22.01 -9.81
C GLY A 188 -7.12 20.85 -8.98
N LYS A 189 -7.37 20.78 -7.67
CA LYS A 189 -6.81 19.76 -6.78
C LYS A 189 -7.54 18.42 -6.83
N GLN A 190 -6.80 17.32 -6.60
CA GLN A 190 -7.36 15.97 -6.44
C GLN A 190 -8.03 15.84 -5.07
N ILE A 191 -9.34 16.03 -5.00
CA ILE A 191 -10.09 15.94 -3.75
C ILE A 191 -10.96 14.68 -3.77
N VAL A 192 -10.93 13.94 -2.66
CA VAL A 192 -11.82 12.82 -2.35
C VAL A 192 -12.41 13.05 -0.96
N ILE A 193 -13.73 13.16 -0.89
CA ILE A 193 -14.42 13.39 0.36
C ILE A 193 -15.03 12.08 0.86
N HIS A 194 -14.71 11.75 2.09
CA HIS A 194 -15.22 10.62 2.82
C HIS A 194 -16.37 11.10 3.71
N ASN A 195 -17.59 10.64 3.42
CA ASN A 195 -18.80 10.99 4.15
C ASN A 195 -19.39 9.73 4.78
N ARG A 196 -19.18 9.55 6.09
CA ARG A 196 -19.46 8.31 6.83
C ARG A 196 -20.87 8.36 7.41
N LEU A 197 -21.90 8.12 6.59
CA LEU A 197 -23.28 8.03 7.06
C LEU A 197 -23.53 6.70 7.80
N ASP A 198 -24.63 6.60 8.50
CA ASP A 198 -24.91 5.41 9.32
C ASP A 198 -25.27 4.17 8.48
N ASN A 199 -25.95 4.38 7.36
CA ASN A 199 -26.43 3.32 6.48
C ASN A 199 -25.56 3.08 5.25
N VAL A 200 -24.76 4.05 4.83
CA VAL A 200 -23.89 3.97 3.66
C VAL A 200 -22.65 4.86 3.84
N TYR A 201 -21.53 4.42 3.29
CA TYR A 201 -20.32 5.22 3.21
C TYR A 201 -20.25 5.84 1.82
N GLU A 202 -20.17 7.16 1.72
CA GLU A 202 -20.05 7.88 0.47
C GLU A 202 -18.60 8.30 0.22
N LEU A 203 -18.11 8.02 -0.98
CA LEU A 203 -16.84 8.52 -1.49
C LEU A 203 -17.14 9.48 -2.65
N LEU A 204 -17.03 10.78 -2.43
CA LEU A 204 -17.21 11.75 -3.51
C LEU A 204 -15.84 12.09 -4.09
N SER A 205 -15.56 11.56 -5.29
CA SER A 205 -14.30 11.76 -5.99
C SER A 205 -14.45 12.85 -7.03
N TYR A 206 -13.65 13.89 -6.89
CA TYR A 206 -13.62 15.04 -7.79
C TYR A 206 -12.43 15.00 -8.74
N ASN A 207 -11.90 13.80 -9.00
CA ASN A 207 -10.80 13.61 -9.92
C ASN A 207 -10.91 12.25 -10.61
N LEU A 208 -10.29 12.15 -11.79
CA LEU A 208 -10.28 10.93 -12.60
C LEU A 208 -9.04 10.05 -12.40
N TYR A 209 -8.15 10.38 -11.46
CA TYR A 209 -7.05 9.49 -11.10
C TYR A 209 -7.55 8.44 -10.08
N PRO A 210 -7.53 7.12 -10.39
CA PRO A 210 -8.20 6.11 -9.57
C PRO A 210 -7.51 5.84 -8.23
N GLY A 211 -6.23 6.21 -8.08
CA GLY A 211 -5.46 5.95 -6.86
C GLY A 211 -6.11 6.46 -5.57
N PRO A 212 -6.53 7.76 -5.47
CA PRO A 212 -7.10 8.32 -4.26
C PRO A 212 -8.47 7.76 -3.86
N SER A 213 -9.31 7.39 -4.81
CA SER A 213 -10.68 6.93 -4.56
C SER A 213 -10.87 5.43 -4.77
N ALA A 214 -10.61 4.92 -5.96
CA ALA A 214 -10.84 3.53 -6.32
C ALA A 214 -9.94 2.53 -5.56
N LYS A 215 -8.78 2.98 -5.11
CA LYS A 215 -7.84 2.20 -4.29
C LYS A 215 -7.83 2.68 -2.83
N LYS A 216 -7.30 3.86 -2.57
CA LYS A 216 -7.08 4.35 -1.20
C LYS A 216 -8.35 4.82 -0.49
N GLY A 217 -9.34 5.31 -1.23
CA GLY A 217 -10.66 5.63 -0.68
C GLY A 217 -11.37 4.38 -0.16
N ILE A 218 -11.33 3.30 -0.93
CA ILE A 218 -11.85 1.99 -0.51
C ILE A 218 -11.09 1.47 0.73
N TYR A 219 -9.78 1.67 0.79
CA TYR A 219 -9.02 1.33 2.00
C TYR A 219 -9.49 2.13 3.23
N GLY A 220 -9.75 3.43 3.06
CA GLY A 220 -10.33 4.28 4.11
C GLY A 220 -11.70 3.77 4.61
N PHE A 221 -12.55 3.31 3.70
CA PHE A 221 -13.82 2.64 4.06
C PHE A 221 -13.58 1.37 4.88
N LEU A 222 -12.66 0.49 4.47
CA LEU A 222 -12.36 -0.75 5.20
C LEU A 222 -11.75 -0.48 6.58
N LEU A 223 -10.96 0.57 6.73
CA LEU A 223 -10.43 1.00 8.03
C LEU A 223 -11.54 1.53 8.95
N ASP A 224 -12.48 2.35 8.44
CA ASP A 224 -13.63 2.83 9.18
C ASP A 224 -14.55 1.68 9.60
N LEU A 225 -14.83 0.77 8.67
CA LEU A 225 -15.65 -0.40 8.94
C LEU A 225 -15.02 -1.30 10.01
N GLY A 226 -13.73 -1.59 9.86
CA GLY A 226 -12.96 -2.37 10.83
C GLY A 226 -12.91 -1.71 12.21
N GLU A 227 -12.80 -0.37 12.28
CA GLU A 227 -12.87 0.37 13.55
C GLU A 227 -14.23 0.20 14.25
N ARG A 228 -15.32 0.14 13.48
CA ARG A 228 -16.67 -0.10 14.02
C ARG A 228 -16.91 -1.56 14.41
N GLU A 229 -16.35 -2.50 13.68
CA GLU A 229 -16.55 -3.94 13.87
C GLU A 229 -15.44 -4.63 14.69
N GLY A 230 -14.38 -3.93 15.07
CA GLY A 230 -13.31 -4.45 15.92
C GLY A 230 -12.23 -5.24 15.17
N TRP A 231 -11.85 -4.86 13.95
CA TRP A 231 -10.78 -5.49 13.18
C TRP A 231 -9.99 -4.48 12.33
N VAL A 232 -8.89 -4.90 11.71
CA VAL A 232 -8.01 -4.01 10.95
C VAL A 232 -7.73 -4.58 9.56
N THR A 233 -7.75 -3.70 8.53
CA THR A 233 -7.11 -3.94 7.24
C THR A 233 -5.70 -3.37 7.30
N VAL A 234 -4.68 -4.16 7.02
CA VAL A 234 -3.26 -3.78 7.17
C VAL A 234 -2.64 -3.32 5.86
N HIS A 235 -1.71 -2.36 5.92
CA HIS A 235 -0.95 -1.85 4.78
C HIS A 235 0.33 -2.66 4.61
N THR A 236 0.29 -3.67 3.77
CA THR A 236 1.32 -4.68 3.67
C THR A 236 1.40 -5.32 2.30
N SER A 237 2.59 -5.76 1.91
CA SER A 237 2.74 -6.87 0.97
C SER A 237 2.84 -8.18 1.73
N ALA A 238 2.56 -9.29 1.06
CA ALA A 238 2.74 -10.62 1.62
C ALA A 238 3.12 -11.64 0.54
N VAL A 239 3.99 -12.57 0.90
CA VAL A 239 4.48 -13.64 0.02
C VAL A 239 4.58 -14.95 0.79
N LYS A 240 4.12 -16.01 0.19
CA LYS A 240 4.38 -17.38 0.63
C LYS A 240 5.65 -17.84 -0.09
N LEU A 241 6.62 -18.27 0.69
CA LEU A 241 7.92 -18.74 0.26
C LEU A 241 7.94 -20.25 0.30
N VAL A 242 8.32 -20.88 -0.80
CA VAL A 242 8.49 -22.33 -0.91
C VAL A 242 9.96 -22.62 -1.17
N THR A 243 10.60 -23.37 -0.28
CA THR A 243 11.99 -23.78 -0.47
C THR A 243 12.10 -25.01 -1.38
N ALA A 244 13.29 -25.30 -1.89
CA ALA A 244 13.57 -26.52 -2.66
C ALA A 244 13.25 -27.85 -1.94
N TYR A 245 12.99 -27.79 -0.62
CA TYR A 245 12.60 -28.94 0.23
C TYR A 245 11.12 -28.87 0.64
N ASP A 246 10.28 -28.13 -0.07
CA ASP A 246 8.85 -27.96 0.17
C ASP A 246 8.50 -27.36 1.55
N ASN A 247 9.45 -26.69 2.21
CA ASN A 247 9.12 -25.91 3.40
C ASN A 247 8.41 -24.62 2.99
N GLU A 248 7.24 -24.41 3.55
CA GLU A 248 6.44 -23.22 3.31
C GLU A 248 6.52 -22.25 4.48
N ILE A 249 6.65 -20.96 4.19
CA ILE A 249 6.60 -19.87 5.17
C ILE A 249 5.88 -18.67 4.53
N VAL A 250 5.00 -18.04 5.29
CA VAL A 250 4.36 -16.79 4.88
C VAL A 250 5.02 -15.61 5.59
N MET A 251 5.59 -14.71 4.80
CA MET A 251 6.11 -13.43 5.26
C MET A 251 5.21 -12.30 4.81
N MET A 252 4.78 -11.50 5.75
CA MET A 252 4.09 -10.25 5.55
C MET A 252 5.06 -9.10 5.81
N HIS A 253 5.11 -8.09 4.92
CA HIS A 253 6.05 -6.99 5.03
C HIS A 253 5.32 -5.65 5.02
N GLU A 254 5.35 -4.97 6.13
CA GLU A 254 4.74 -3.68 6.36
C GLU A 254 5.80 -2.58 6.35
N GLY A 255 5.39 -1.37 6.14
CA GLY A 255 6.28 -0.21 6.16
C GLY A 255 5.70 0.97 5.43
N ALA A 256 6.29 2.13 5.71
CA ALA A 256 5.98 3.37 5.00
C ALA A 256 6.40 3.29 3.53
N SER A 257 6.06 4.31 2.75
CA SER A 257 6.51 4.44 1.34
C SER A 257 8.03 4.30 1.23
N GLY A 258 8.50 3.40 0.36
CA GLY A 258 9.92 3.05 0.23
C GLY A 258 10.43 2.11 1.32
N GLY A 259 9.55 1.51 2.13
CA GLY A 259 9.89 0.51 3.13
C GLY A 259 10.26 -0.86 2.56
N GLY A 260 10.05 -1.09 1.26
CA GLY A 260 10.40 -2.37 0.60
C GLY A 260 9.24 -3.36 0.52
N LYS A 261 7.97 -2.88 0.55
CA LYS A 261 6.78 -3.76 0.49
C LYS A 261 6.74 -4.57 -0.80
N SER A 262 6.71 -3.92 -1.95
CA SER A 262 6.64 -4.61 -3.25
C SER A 262 7.90 -5.44 -3.49
N GLU A 263 9.06 -4.94 -3.10
CA GLU A 263 10.35 -5.60 -3.27
C GLU A 263 10.46 -6.92 -2.46
N MET A 264 9.62 -7.11 -1.43
CA MET A 264 9.56 -8.39 -0.71
C MET A 264 9.04 -9.52 -1.60
N SER A 265 8.20 -9.22 -2.58
CA SER A 265 7.65 -10.18 -3.55
C SER A 265 8.43 -10.26 -4.86
N GLU A 266 9.50 -9.46 -5.03
CA GLU A 266 10.34 -9.48 -6.23
C GLU A 266 11.38 -10.58 -6.18
N HIS A 267 11.80 -11.05 -7.36
CA HIS A 267 12.94 -11.96 -7.50
C HIS A 267 14.24 -11.26 -7.13
N VAL A 268 15.20 -12.04 -6.64
CA VAL A 268 16.51 -11.53 -6.25
C VAL A 268 17.28 -11.05 -7.48
N HIS A 269 17.67 -9.77 -7.51
CA HIS A 269 18.51 -9.23 -8.58
C HIS A 269 19.97 -9.69 -8.42
N ARG A 270 20.54 -10.18 -9.53
CA ARG A 270 21.90 -10.74 -9.58
C ARG A 270 22.81 -9.89 -10.46
N GLU A 271 24.06 -9.88 -10.11
CA GLU A 271 25.13 -9.42 -10.98
C GLU A 271 25.28 -10.39 -12.19
N PRO A 272 25.93 -9.99 -13.29
CA PRO A 272 26.13 -10.84 -14.46
C PRO A 272 26.83 -12.19 -14.17
N ASP A 273 27.60 -12.27 -13.08
CA ASP A 273 28.28 -13.48 -12.63
C ASP A 273 27.41 -14.37 -11.71
N GLY A 274 26.13 -14.02 -11.52
CA GLY A 274 25.15 -14.73 -10.71
C GLY A 274 25.22 -14.44 -9.22
N ARG A 275 26.18 -13.64 -8.75
CA ARG A 275 26.25 -13.22 -7.35
C ARG A 275 25.23 -12.12 -7.03
N ILE A 276 24.96 -11.94 -5.75
CA ILE A 276 24.14 -10.87 -5.22
C ILE A 276 25.06 -9.88 -4.52
N LEU A 277 25.14 -8.64 -5.02
CA LEU A 277 25.82 -7.57 -4.31
C LEU A 277 24.96 -7.14 -3.12
N VAL A 278 25.29 -7.63 -1.92
CA VAL A 278 24.54 -7.33 -0.69
C VAL A 278 24.76 -5.89 -0.24
N GLY A 279 25.99 -5.40 -0.35
CA GLY A 279 26.29 -4.02 0.01
C GLY A 279 27.67 -3.58 -0.41
N GLN A 280 27.81 -2.25 -0.50
CA GLN A 280 29.08 -1.57 -0.78
C GLN A 280 29.33 -0.51 0.29
N ASN A 281 30.51 -0.57 0.90
CA ASN A 281 30.96 0.42 1.88
C ASN A 281 31.19 1.77 1.16
N LEU A 282 30.58 2.84 1.68
CA LEU A 282 30.63 4.17 1.08
C LEU A 282 31.97 4.87 1.27
N GLU A 283 32.73 4.50 2.32
CA GLU A 283 34.03 5.10 2.65
C GLU A 283 35.19 4.34 1.98
N THR A 284 35.16 2.98 2.06
CA THR A 284 36.28 2.14 1.56
C THR A 284 36.01 1.56 0.17
N SER A 285 34.80 1.67 -0.35
CA SER A 285 34.34 1.02 -1.59
C SER A 285 34.37 -0.52 -1.56
N GLU A 286 34.60 -1.14 -0.40
CA GLU A 286 34.55 -2.59 -0.24
C GLU A 286 33.17 -3.12 -0.57
N LYS A 287 33.11 -4.23 -1.32
CA LYS A 287 31.88 -4.90 -1.74
C LYS A 287 31.73 -6.24 -1.07
N PHE A 288 30.52 -6.52 -0.58
CA PHE A 288 30.17 -7.82 -0.04
C PHE A 288 29.14 -8.51 -0.93
N TYR A 289 29.42 -9.76 -1.29
CA TYR A 289 28.59 -10.58 -2.17
C TYR A 289 28.13 -11.85 -1.47
N LEU A 290 26.93 -12.29 -1.81
CA LEU A 290 26.41 -13.62 -1.52
C LEU A 290 26.08 -14.35 -2.83
N ARG A 291 26.06 -15.67 -2.77
CA ARG A 291 25.54 -16.53 -3.83
C ARG A 291 24.45 -17.41 -3.23
N ILE A 292 23.27 -17.35 -3.78
CA ILE A 292 22.12 -18.21 -3.43
C ILE A 292 21.78 -18.97 -4.68
N GLU A 293 22.17 -20.25 -4.74
CA GLU A 293 22.03 -21.05 -5.97
C GLU A 293 20.57 -21.37 -6.27
N GLU A 294 19.83 -21.80 -5.27
CA GLU A 294 18.42 -22.16 -5.36
C GLU A 294 17.58 -21.22 -4.48
N PRO A 295 17.15 -20.05 -4.99
CA PRO A 295 16.27 -19.17 -4.22
C PRO A 295 14.92 -19.83 -3.99
N CYS A 296 14.20 -19.34 -2.96
CA CYS A 296 12.83 -19.76 -2.72
C CYS A 296 11.94 -19.42 -3.90
N GLU A 297 11.00 -20.29 -4.22
CA GLU A 297 9.89 -19.97 -5.09
C GLU A 297 8.96 -18.98 -4.38
N LEU A 298 8.51 -17.98 -5.13
CA LEU A 298 7.68 -16.90 -4.61
C LEU A 298 6.24 -17.10 -5.05
N HIS A 299 5.34 -17.17 -4.07
CA HIS A 299 3.90 -17.20 -4.29
C HIS A 299 3.30 -15.93 -3.69
N PRO A 300 3.07 -14.89 -4.51
CA PRO A 300 2.53 -13.62 -4.03
C PRO A 300 1.14 -13.80 -3.39
N VAL A 301 0.90 -13.12 -2.27
CA VAL A 301 -0.36 -13.16 -1.52
C VAL A 301 -1.08 -11.82 -1.59
N ALA A 302 -0.37 -10.73 -1.30
CA ALA A 302 -0.89 -9.36 -1.33
C ALA A 302 0.23 -8.38 -1.69
N ASP A 303 -0.11 -7.28 -2.36
CA ASP A 303 0.87 -6.24 -2.73
C ASP A 303 0.82 -5.02 -1.80
N ASP A 304 -0.34 -4.51 -1.45
CA ASP A 304 -0.45 -3.23 -0.74
C ASP A 304 -1.44 -3.25 0.44
N MET A 305 -2.49 -4.08 0.39
CA MET A 305 -3.52 -4.13 1.44
C MET A 305 -3.98 -5.56 1.71
N ALA A 306 -4.06 -5.93 2.99
CA ALA A 306 -4.53 -7.25 3.39
C ALA A 306 -5.63 -7.17 4.46
N LEU A 307 -6.72 -7.91 4.21
CA LEU A 307 -7.84 -8.07 5.13
C LEU A 307 -7.47 -9.02 6.26
N CYS A 308 -7.75 -8.59 7.51
CA CYS A 308 -7.58 -9.42 8.71
C CYS A 308 -8.94 -9.66 9.39
N HIS A 309 -9.95 -10.09 8.61
CA HIS A 309 -11.31 -10.24 9.09
C HIS A 309 -11.41 -11.32 10.18
N PRO A 310 -12.19 -11.12 11.27
CA PRO A 310 -12.28 -12.07 12.39
C PRO A 310 -12.70 -13.49 12.00
N LYS A 311 -13.59 -13.63 11.00
CA LYS A 311 -14.06 -14.93 10.49
C LYS A 311 -12.95 -15.78 9.83
N MET A 312 -11.80 -15.19 9.50
CA MET A 312 -10.65 -15.91 8.94
C MET A 312 -9.71 -16.41 10.04
N GLN A 313 -9.72 -15.77 11.23
CA GLN A 313 -8.81 -16.14 12.31
C GLN A 313 -9.17 -17.53 12.84
N ASN A 314 -8.16 -18.32 13.21
CA ASN A 314 -8.30 -19.74 13.55
C ASN A 314 -7.48 -20.14 14.77
N GLU A 315 -7.49 -21.43 15.11
CA GLU A 315 -6.84 -22.00 16.29
C GLU A 315 -5.30 -22.00 16.22
N SER A 316 -4.71 -21.71 15.05
CA SER A 316 -3.23 -21.63 14.93
C SER A 316 -2.62 -20.50 15.76
N LYS A 317 -3.44 -19.49 16.12
CA LYS A 317 -2.99 -18.27 16.80
C LYS A 317 -1.91 -17.51 16.03
N LYS A 318 -1.84 -17.71 14.72
CA LYS A 318 -1.15 -16.83 13.78
C LYS A 318 -2.13 -15.81 13.20
N LEU A 319 -1.62 -14.68 12.74
CA LEU A 319 -2.42 -13.74 11.98
C LEU A 319 -2.81 -14.37 10.64
N VAL A 320 -4.10 -14.41 10.33
CA VAL A 320 -4.60 -14.87 9.03
C VAL A 320 -4.98 -13.66 8.19
N ILE A 321 -4.47 -13.61 6.97
CA ILE A 321 -4.69 -12.51 6.03
C ILE A 321 -5.14 -13.01 4.66
N LYS A 322 -5.84 -12.13 3.94
CA LYS A 322 -6.18 -12.28 2.52
C LYS A 322 -5.98 -10.95 1.81
N ASP A 323 -5.61 -10.97 0.53
CA ASP A 323 -5.57 -9.73 -0.26
C ASP A 323 -6.96 -9.07 -0.33
N VAL A 324 -6.98 -7.77 -0.16
CA VAL A 324 -8.19 -6.95 -0.31
C VAL A 324 -8.51 -6.71 -1.78
N GLU A 325 -7.47 -6.66 -2.64
CA GLU A 325 -7.55 -6.16 -3.99
C GLU A 325 -7.68 -7.28 -5.02
N ALA A 326 -8.50 -7.06 -6.05
CA ALA A 326 -8.62 -7.94 -7.22
C ALA A 326 -7.51 -7.69 -8.26
N GLY A 327 -6.79 -6.61 -8.13
CA GLY A 327 -5.68 -6.24 -8.99
C GLY A 327 -4.72 -5.28 -8.32
N TRP A 328 -3.50 -5.25 -8.81
CA TRP A 328 -2.43 -4.42 -8.29
C TRP A 328 -2.23 -3.17 -9.14
N PHE A 329 -2.03 -2.04 -8.49
CA PHE A 329 -1.76 -0.77 -9.13
C PHE A 329 -0.25 -0.52 -9.18
N VAL A 330 0.42 -1.25 -10.07
CA VAL A 330 1.88 -1.37 -10.13
C VAL A 330 2.50 -0.10 -10.69
N ARG A 331 3.52 0.44 -10.02
CA ARG A 331 4.34 1.54 -10.51
C ARG A 331 5.55 0.98 -11.27
N VAL A 332 5.81 1.49 -12.48
CA VAL A 332 6.85 0.97 -13.38
C VAL A 332 7.93 2.00 -13.75
N ASP A 333 8.06 3.08 -12.97
CA ASP A 333 9.07 4.13 -13.20
C ASP A 333 10.52 3.65 -13.13
N HIS A 334 10.76 2.52 -12.46
CA HIS A 334 12.08 1.87 -12.39
C HIS A 334 12.41 1.05 -13.65
N ILE A 335 11.43 0.67 -14.45
CA ILE A 335 11.63 -0.08 -15.69
C ILE A 335 11.89 0.92 -16.81
N LYS A 336 13.13 1.01 -17.28
CA LYS A 336 13.57 2.00 -18.28
C LYS A 336 14.05 1.39 -19.57
N GLU A 337 14.23 0.08 -19.62
CA GLU A 337 14.67 -0.67 -20.78
C GLU A 337 14.21 -2.12 -20.70
N TYR A 338 14.19 -2.81 -21.82
CA TYR A 338 13.86 -4.22 -21.92
C TYR A 338 14.81 -5.07 -21.07
N GLY A 339 14.25 -6.02 -20.33
CA GLY A 339 14.98 -6.96 -19.48
C GLY A 339 15.24 -6.46 -18.04
N THR A 340 14.69 -5.29 -17.65
CA THR A 340 14.79 -4.80 -16.27
C THR A 340 13.96 -5.67 -15.32
N ASP A 341 12.72 -6.01 -15.70
CA ASP A 341 11.85 -6.97 -14.99
C ASP A 341 11.16 -7.90 -15.99
N PRO A 342 11.80 -9.01 -16.38
CA PRO A 342 11.26 -9.91 -17.40
C PRO A 342 9.89 -10.53 -17.07
N HIS A 343 9.57 -10.70 -15.78
CA HIS A 343 8.29 -11.27 -15.36
C HIS A 343 7.15 -10.28 -15.57
N LEU A 344 7.31 -9.05 -15.09
CA LEU A 344 6.31 -8.00 -15.26
C LEU A 344 6.18 -7.59 -16.73
N GLU A 345 7.32 -7.48 -17.44
CA GLU A 345 7.34 -7.20 -18.87
C GLU A 345 6.53 -8.22 -19.67
N LYS A 346 6.73 -9.52 -19.43
CA LYS A 346 5.97 -10.59 -20.09
C LYS A 346 4.47 -10.45 -19.81
N SER A 347 4.08 -10.24 -18.55
CA SER A 347 2.68 -10.09 -18.14
C SER A 347 2.01 -8.86 -18.76
N CYS A 348 2.76 -7.78 -19.04
CA CYS A 348 2.23 -6.54 -19.59
C CYS A 348 2.26 -6.49 -21.14
N ILE A 349 3.25 -7.11 -21.80
CA ILE A 349 3.39 -7.05 -23.27
C ILE A 349 2.42 -8.01 -23.95
N GLN A 350 2.22 -9.19 -23.40
CA GLN A 350 1.34 -10.22 -23.94
C GLN A 350 0.38 -10.73 -22.86
N PRO A 351 -0.47 -9.86 -22.30
CA PRO A 351 -1.46 -10.29 -21.32
C PRO A 351 -2.55 -11.13 -21.97
N ASP A 352 -3.13 -12.05 -21.21
CA ASP A 352 -4.30 -12.83 -21.65
C ASP A 352 -5.54 -11.97 -21.87
N GLU A 353 -5.57 -10.79 -21.25
CA GLU A 353 -6.65 -9.81 -21.33
C GLU A 353 -6.09 -8.39 -21.47
N PRO A 354 -6.79 -7.44 -22.17
CA PRO A 354 -6.35 -6.05 -22.26
C PRO A 354 -6.19 -5.40 -20.88
N LEU A 355 -5.07 -4.72 -20.63
CA LEU A 355 -4.77 -4.02 -19.38
C LEU A 355 -5.10 -2.53 -19.47
N VAL A 356 -5.14 -1.86 -18.31
CA VAL A 356 -5.21 -0.40 -18.21
C VAL A 356 -3.83 0.14 -17.81
N PHE A 357 -3.25 0.93 -18.70
CA PHE A 357 -1.97 1.61 -18.50
C PHE A 357 -2.20 3.10 -18.29
N MET A 358 -1.34 3.75 -17.49
CA MET A 358 -1.41 5.19 -17.24
C MET A 358 -0.03 5.81 -17.40
N SER A 359 0.02 6.95 -18.10
CA SER A 359 1.24 7.72 -18.34
C SER A 359 2.33 6.93 -19.09
N MET A 360 1.91 6.17 -20.11
CA MET A 360 2.80 5.48 -21.07
C MET A 360 2.73 6.16 -22.43
N GLN A 361 3.84 6.13 -23.18
CA GLN A 361 3.82 6.49 -24.60
C GLN A 361 3.20 5.34 -25.40
N ALA A 362 2.21 5.63 -26.19
CA ALA A 362 1.57 4.64 -27.03
C ALA A 362 1.00 5.28 -28.31
N GLN A 363 1.05 4.52 -29.40
CA GLN A 363 0.36 4.85 -30.64
C GLN A 363 -0.86 3.94 -30.81
N PRO A 364 -1.94 4.39 -31.42
CA PRO A 364 -3.09 3.54 -31.70
C PRO A 364 -2.67 2.22 -32.37
N LYS A 365 -3.24 1.11 -31.91
CA LYS A 365 -2.96 -0.26 -32.40
C LYS A 365 -1.53 -0.75 -32.22
N SER A 366 -0.66 -0.03 -31.52
CA SER A 366 0.65 -0.54 -31.12
C SER A 366 0.56 -1.47 -29.90
N THR A 367 1.68 -2.04 -29.49
CA THR A 367 1.83 -2.70 -28.19
C THR A 367 2.41 -1.69 -27.21
N VAL A 368 1.82 -1.57 -26.03
CA VAL A 368 2.35 -0.72 -24.93
C VAL A 368 3.58 -1.38 -24.36
N LEU A 369 4.67 -0.64 -24.26
CA LEU A 369 5.94 -1.06 -23.67
C LEU A 369 6.10 -0.34 -22.34
N ILE A 370 6.22 -1.07 -21.23
CA ILE A 370 6.18 -0.50 -19.87
C ILE A 370 7.44 0.28 -19.47
N TRP A 371 8.45 0.33 -20.35
CA TRP A 371 9.62 1.20 -20.21
C TRP A 371 9.53 2.50 -21.00
N GLU A 372 8.49 2.68 -21.84
CA GLU A 372 8.24 3.91 -22.59
C GLU A 372 7.24 4.80 -21.85
N HIS A 373 7.75 5.64 -20.95
CA HIS A 373 6.93 6.50 -20.13
C HIS A 373 6.59 7.81 -20.85
N THR A 374 5.38 8.33 -20.64
CA THR A 374 4.99 9.65 -21.13
C THR A 374 5.96 10.72 -20.62
N ILE A 375 6.37 11.63 -21.51
CA ILE A 375 7.22 12.77 -21.14
C ILE A 375 6.33 13.89 -20.60
N ASP A 376 6.67 14.42 -19.44
CA ASP A 376 6.00 15.58 -18.86
C ASP A 376 6.48 16.86 -19.56
N GLU A 377 5.54 17.64 -20.05
CA GLU A 377 5.80 18.81 -20.89
C GLU A 377 6.51 19.95 -20.14
N ASP A 378 6.28 20.06 -18.83
CA ASP A 378 6.87 21.09 -17.96
C ASP A 378 8.34 20.85 -17.65
N THR A 379 8.76 19.59 -17.54
CA THR A 379 10.11 19.19 -17.15
C THR A 379 10.92 18.58 -18.27
N ASN A 380 10.27 18.18 -19.37
CA ASN A 380 10.84 17.38 -20.45
C ASN A 380 11.52 16.09 -19.96
N LYS A 381 10.93 15.46 -18.92
CA LYS A 381 11.41 14.21 -18.30
C LYS A 381 10.30 13.16 -18.32
N PRO A 382 10.66 11.87 -18.25
CA PRO A 382 9.66 10.81 -18.08
C PRO A 382 8.80 11.04 -16.85
N CYS A 383 7.50 10.78 -16.98
CA CYS A 383 6.55 10.83 -15.88
C CYS A 383 7.08 9.98 -14.69
N PRO A 384 7.12 10.51 -13.47
CA PRO A 384 7.67 9.78 -12.31
C PRO A 384 6.68 8.75 -11.73
N ASN A 385 5.46 8.64 -12.28
CA ASN A 385 4.42 7.78 -11.74
C ASN A 385 3.64 7.02 -12.83
N PRO A 386 4.33 6.38 -13.80
CA PRO A 386 3.68 5.51 -14.76
C PRO A 386 3.12 4.27 -14.05
N ARG A 387 1.91 3.85 -14.45
CA ARG A 387 1.20 2.75 -13.77
C ARG A 387 0.64 1.74 -14.75
N VAL A 388 0.50 0.51 -14.28
CA VAL A 388 -0.34 -0.51 -14.87
C VAL A 388 -1.31 -1.05 -13.81
N VAL A 389 -2.57 -1.22 -14.18
CA VAL A 389 -3.53 -1.98 -13.38
C VAL A 389 -3.40 -3.43 -13.81
N LEU A 390 -2.80 -4.24 -12.96
CA LEU A 390 -2.54 -5.66 -13.22
C LEU A 390 -3.55 -6.52 -12.44
N PRO A 391 -4.54 -7.11 -13.10
CA PRO A 391 -5.48 -8.01 -12.45
C PRO A 391 -4.75 -9.17 -11.77
N ARG A 392 -5.10 -9.44 -10.52
CA ARG A 392 -4.50 -10.46 -9.67
C ARG A 392 -4.46 -11.84 -10.32
N ARG A 393 -5.52 -12.22 -11.06
CA ARG A 393 -5.61 -13.50 -11.78
C ARG A 393 -4.54 -13.72 -12.86
N LEU A 394 -3.85 -12.66 -13.30
CA LEU A 394 -2.76 -12.71 -14.28
C LEU A 394 -1.37 -12.84 -13.64
N ILE A 395 -1.30 -12.80 -12.32
CA ILE A 395 -0.03 -12.91 -11.58
C ILE A 395 0.31 -14.38 -11.39
N GLN A 396 1.53 -14.74 -11.79
CA GLN A 396 2.01 -16.12 -11.68
C GLN A 396 2.08 -16.55 -10.19
N ASN A 397 1.69 -17.80 -9.91
CA ASN A 397 1.72 -18.43 -8.60
C ASN A 397 0.95 -17.65 -7.50
N ILE A 398 -0.03 -16.84 -7.86
CA ILE A 398 -0.82 -16.06 -6.92
C ILE A 398 -1.60 -16.95 -5.94
N VAL A 399 -1.57 -16.60 -4.66
CA VAL A 399 -2.32 -17.31 -3.61
C VAL A 399 -3.67 -16.63 -3.39
N ASN A 400 -4.77 -17.31 -3.68
CA ASN A 400 -6.12 -16.75 -3.57
C ASN A 400 -6.79 -16.98 -2.22
N GLU A 401 -6.36 -18.01 -1.49
CA GLU A 401 -6.91 -18.38 -0.19
C GLU A 401 -6.31 -17.54 0.94
N PRO A 402 -7.02 -17.40 2.07
CA PRO A 402 -6.43 -16.82 3.28
C PRO A 402 -5.18 -17.60 3.72
N VAL A 403 -4.15 -16.89 4.17
CA VAL A 403 -2.89 -17.48 4.61
C VAL A 403 -2.55 -17.13 6.06
N GLU A 404 -1.89 -18.06 6.75
CA GLU A 404 -1.36 -17.85 8.10
C GLU A 404 0.02 -17.21 8.05
N VAL A 405 0.18 -16.05 8.68
CA VAL A 405 1.44 -15.30 8.68
C VAL A 405 2.40 -15.84 9.74
N ASP A 406 3.54 -16.35 9.31
CA ASP A 406 4.62 -16.78 10.20
C ASP A 406 5.45 -15.60 10.72
N ILE A 407 5.81 -14.70 9.79
CA ILE A 407 6.63 -13.52 10.06
C ILE A 407 5.92 -12.26 9.63
N ARG A 408 5.79 -11.32 10.55
CA ARG A 408 5.36 -9.96 10.33
C ARG A 408 6.57 -9.05 10.37
N SER A 409 7.04 -8.63 9.22
CA SER A 409 8.23 -7.79 9.11
C SER A 409 7.88 -6.33 8.87
N PHE A 410 8.78 -5.43 9.32
CA PHE A 410 8.65 -3.98 9.12
C PHE A 410 9.87 -3.47 8.36
N GLY A 411 9.63 -2.73 7.29
CA GLY A 411 10.67 -2.13 6.48
C GLY A 411 10.93 -0.67 6.86
N VAL A 412 12.20 -0.32 6.98
CA VAL A 412 12.62 1.05 7.29
C VAL A 412 13.69 1.51 6.31
N ARG A 413 13.44 2.65 5.67
CA ARG A 413 14.43 3.30 4.82
C ARG A 413 15.43 4.03 5.71
N THR A 414 16.69 3.59 5.71
CA THR A 414 17.75 4.09 6.58
C THR A 414 18.77 4.92 5.80
N PRO A 415 19.25 6.06 6.36
CA PRO A 415 20.36 6.82 5.80
C PRO A 415 21.70 6.13 6.10
N PRO A 416 22.79 6.53 5.43
CA PRO A 416 24.13 6.14 5.85
C PRO A 416 24.43 6.70 7.24
N CYS A 417 25.22 5.94 8.02
CA CYS A 417 25.65 6.33 9.37
C CYS A 417 27.18 6.15 9.49
N THR A 418 27.86 7.20 9.96
CA THR A 418 29.27 7.14 10.35
C THR A 418 29.47 7.86 11.69
N LYS A 419 30.64 7.73 12.29
CA LYS A 419 30.96 8.44 13.55
C LYS A 419 31.01 9.95 13.39
N GLU A 420 31.38 10.45 12.18
CA GLU A 420 31.40 11.88 11.81
C GLU A 420 30.01 12.42 11.50
N ARG A 421 29.12 11.56 10.95
CA ARG A 421 27.74 11.88 10.59
C ARG A 421 26.80 10.82 11.13
N PRO A 422 26.59 10.80 12.47
CA PRO A 422 25.70 9.83 13.08
C PRO A 422 24.25 10.07 12.67
N THR A 423 23.56 8.99 12.32
CA THR A 423 22.15 8.97 11.94
C THR A 423 21.48 7.75 12.55
N TYR A 424 20.17 7.61 12.36
CA TYR A 424 19.43 6.39 12.76
C TYR A 424 19.70 5.17 11.85
N GLY A 425 20.63 5.24 10.91
CA GLY A 425 21.11 4.11 10.08
C GLY A 425 21.96 3.10 10.85
N ILE A 426 21.56 2.79 12.08
CA ILE A 426 22.22 1.87 13.02
C ILE A 426 21.62 0.46 13.02
N MET A 427 20.68 0.18 12.12
CA MET A 427 20.04 -1.11 12.02
C MET A 427 20.94 -2.11 11.30
N GLY A 428 21.07 -3.31 11.87
CA GLY A 428 21.68 -4.46 11.19
C GLY A 428 20.71 -5.10 10.19
N LEU A 429 21.19 -6.06 9.42
CA LEU A 429 20.46 -6.71 8.32
C LEU A 429 19.06 -7.20 8.72
N MET A 430 18.89 -7.68 9.95
CA MET A 430 17.61 -8.12 10.49
C MET A 430 17.62 -8.03 12.01
N HIS A 431 16.52 -7.50 12.57
CA HIS A 431 16.27 -7.50 14.01
C HIS A 431 15.02 -8.31 14.35
N ILE A 432 15.07 -9.06 15.44
CA ILE A 432 13.93 -9.82 15.98
C ILE A 432 13.32 -8.97 17.11
N LEU A 433 12.04 -8.66 17.00
CA LEU A 433 11.34 -7.78 17.91
C LEU A 433 10.43 -8.57 18.87
N PRO A 434 10.42 -8.25 20.17
CA PRO A 434 9.29 -8.58 21.03
C PRO A 434 7.99 -7.99 20.48
N PRO A 435 6.83 -8.64 20.67
CA PRO A 435 5.55 -8.16 20.12
C PRO A 435 5.22 -6.72 20.54
N ALA A 436 5.58 -6.31 21.76
CA ALA A 436 5.39 -4.93 22.23
C ALA A 436 6.17 -3.91 21.38
N LEU A 437 7.43 -4.19 21.03
CA LEU A 437 8.20 -3.36 20.11
C LEU A 437 7.65 -3.42 18.68
N GLY A 438 7.20 -4.59 18.22
CA GLY A 438 6.51 -4.73 16.93
C GLY A 438 5.31 -3.79 16.83
N TRP A 439 4.52 -3.68 17.88
CA TRP A 439 3.42 -2.73 17.95
C TRP A 439 3.90 -1.26 17.92
N LEU A 440 4.92 -0.88 18.70
CA LEU A 440 5.48 0.48 18.68
C LEU A 440 5.99 0.90 17.30
N TRP A 441 6.71 0.02 16.62
CA TRP A 441 7.18 0.27 15.26
C TRP A 441 6.01 0.52 14.28
N ARG A 442 4.88 -0.16 14.51
CA ARG A 442 3.65 0.06 13.74
C ARG A 442 3.01 1.40 14.03
N LEU A 443 3.04 1.89 15.28
CA LEU A 443 2.51 3.21 15.62
C LEU A 443 3.32 4.34 14.98
N VAL A 444 4.64 4.22 15.02
CA VAL A 444 5.56 5.24 14.51
C VAL A 444 5.66 5.19 12.99
N ALA A 445 5.68 4.01 12.37
CA ALA A 445 5.79 3.78 10.94
C ALA A 445 6.73 4.77 10.24
N PRO A 446 8.06 4.74 10.53
CA PRO A 446 8.99 5.70 10.00
C PRO A 446 9.07 5.62 8.47
N ARG A 447 8.88 6.76 7.80
CA ARG A 447 9.07 6.86 6.35
C ARG A 447 10.54 6.79 5.94
N GLY A 448 11.43 7.09 6.88
CA GLY A 448 12.86 7.20 6.61
C GLY A 448 13.25 8.54 6.01
N HIS A 449 14.47 8.62 5.50
CA HIS A 449 15.00 9.83 4.88
C HIS A 449 14.66 9.88 3.39
N ALA A 450 14.87 11.04 2.78
CA ALA A 450 14.67 11.43 1.39
C ALA A 450 14.13 10.31 0.46
N ASN A 451 12.85 10.36 0.14
CA ASN A 451 12.21 9.45 -0.82
C ASN A 451 11.85 10.24 -2.09
N PRO A 452 12.47 9.96 -3.26
CA PRO A 452 12.22 10.71 -4.50
C PRO A 452 10.77 10.65 -5.01
N SER A 453 9.99 9.65 -4.57
CA SER A 453 8.59 9.50 -4.98
C SER A 453 7.60 10.37 -4.20
N ILE A 454 8.08 11.11 -3.19
CA ILE A 454 7.26 11.97 -2.32
C ILE A 454 7.90 13.36 -2.27
N VAL A 455 7.06 14.37 -2.38
CA VAL A 455 7.49 15.77 -2.26
C VAL A 455 8.07 16.00 -0.86
N GLU A 456 9.33 16.34 -0.86
CA GLU A 456 10.24 16.82 0.18
C GLU A 456 9.86 16.67 1.66
N SER A 457 10.66 15.87 2.37
CA SER A 457 11.05 16.17 3.74
C SER A 457 12.48 15.70 3.95
N GLU A 458 13.36 16.59 4.35
CA GLU A 458 14.66 16.19 4.89
C GLU A 458 14.45 15.51 6.25
N GLY A 459 15.18 14.42 6.50
CA GLY A 459 15.14 13.68 7.75
C GLY A 459 14.06 12.62 7.85
N MET A 460 13.88 12.08 9.06
CA MET A 460 12.93 11.04 9.36
C MET A 460 11.53 11.63 9.57
N SER A 461 10.53 11.09 8.87
CA SER A 461 9.12 11.42 9.05
C SER A 461 8.30 10.15 9.30
N SER A 462 7.07 10.30 9.78
CA SER A 462 6.13 9.20 10.03
C SER A 462 4.99 9.24 9.02
N GLU A 463 4.55 8.08 8.53
CA GLU A 463 3.29 7.94 7.77
C GLU A 463 2.08 7.73 8.68
N GLY A 464 2.31 7.78 9.98
CA GLY A 464 1.31 7.52 11.00
C GLY A 464 1.04 6.04 11.19
N ILE A 465 0.06 5.76 12.01
CA ILE A 465 -0.27 4.41 12.44
C ILE A 465 -0.36 3.43 11.28
N GLY A 466 0.30 2.30 11.43
CA GLY A 466 0.25 1.20 10.48
C GLY A 466 0.72 1.54 9.08
N SER A 467 1.42 2.67 8.87
CA SER A 467 1.71 3.27 7.57
C SER A 467 0.46 3.55 6.70
N TYR A 468 -0.73 3.55 7.31
CA TYR A 468 -2.00 3.89 6.66
C TYR A 468 -2.68 5.15 7.23
N GLY A 469 -2.01 5.88 8.10
CA GLY A 469 -2.55 7.10 8.70
C GLY A 469 -3.08 8.13 7.68
N TYR A 470 -2.54 8.15 6.46
CA TYR A 470 -3.04 9.02 5.39
C TYR A 470 -4.44 8.65 4.88
N PHE A 471 -4.86 7.40 5.05
CA PHE A 471 -6.14 6.87 4.54
C PHE A 471 -7.17 6.71 5.66
N LEU A 472 -6.74 6.82 6.92
CA LEU A 472 -7.59 6.68 8.07
C LEU A 472 -8.53 7.88 8.19
N THR A 473 -9.83 7.63 8.33
CA THR A 473 -10.85 8.65 8.54
C THR A 473 -11.35 8.71 9.98
N GLY A 474 -11.00 7.72 10.81
CA GLY A 474 -11.38 7.61 12.23
C GLY A 474 -10.30 8.09 13.18
N SER A 475 -10.13 7.36 14.30
CA SER A 475 -9.21 7.69 15.38
C SER A 475 -7.93 6.88 15.36
N VAL A 476 -6.76 7.54 15.39
CA VAL A 476 -5.46 6.87 15.48
C VAL A 476 -5.33 6.01 16.76
N VAL A 477 -5.93 6.44 17.87
CA VAL A 477 -5.87 5.69 19.15
C VAL A 477 -6.74 4.44 19.10
N ARG A 478 -7.92 4.49 18.48
CA ARG A 478 -8.74 3.28 18.28
C ARG A 478 -8.02 2.27 17.40
N GLN A 479 -7.39 2.72 16.33
CA GLN A 479 -6.57 1.86 15.47
C GLN A 479 -5.37 1.29 16.22
N ALA A 480 -4.72 2.06 17.10
CA ALA A 480 -3.64 1.57 17.95
C ALA A 480 -4.10 0.44 18.86
N ASN A 481 -5.29 0.56 19.45
CA ASN A 481 -5.89 -0.48 20.27
C ASN A 481 -6.19 -1.75 19.46
N LEU A 482 -6.80 -1.62 18.28
CA LEU A 482 -7.09 -2.76 17.40
C LEU A 482 -5.81 -3.48 16.95
N LEU A 483 -4.75 -2.74 16.62
CA LEU A 483 -3.44 -3.33 16.29
C LEU A 483 -2.84 -4.06 17.49
N LEU A 484 -2.98 -3.52 18.71
CA LEU A 484 -2.50 -4.16 19.93
C LEU A 484 -3.26 -5.45 20.20
N GLU A 485 -4.59 -5.44 20.10
CA GLU A 485 -5.43 -6.63 20.23
C GLU A 485 -5.05 -7.70 19.21
N GLN A 486 -4.79 -7.31 17.96
CA GLN A 486 -4.30 -8.23 16.93
C GLN A 486 -2.96 -8.87 17.35
N VAL A 487 -2.01 -8.08 17.87
CA VAL A 487 -0.72 -8.57 18.37
C VAL A 487 -0.90 -9.57 19.51
N ILE A 488 -1.76 -9.26 20.48
CA ILE A 488 -2.03 -10.12 21.65
C ILE A 488 -2.73 -11.42 21.23
N ASN A 489 -3.67 -11.35 20.29
CA ASN A 489 -4.46 -12.50 19.86
C ASN A 489 -3.73 -13.43 18.88
N THR A 490 -2.59 -13.00 18.31
CA THR A 490 -1.80 -13.77 17.35
C THR A 490 -0.36 -14.05 17.84
N PRO A 491 -0.19 -14.68 19.02
CA PRO A 491 1.12 -14.84 19.66
C PRO A 491 2.06 -15.81 18.92
N ASN A 492 1.60 -16.50 17.89
CA ASN A 492 2.42 -17.40 17.06
C ASN A 492 2.96 -16.75 15.79
N THR A 493 2.57 -15.49 15.50
CA THR A 493 3.21 -14.66 14.47
C THR A 493 4.40 -13.92 15.08
N ARG A 494 5.57 -14.00 14.45
CA ARG A 494 6.82 -13.38 14.93
C ARG A 494 7.07 -12.06 14.23
N TYR A 495 7.86 -11.19 14.88
CA TYR A 495 8.10 -9.83 14.40
C TYR A 495 9.57 -9.64 14.08
N VAL A 496 9.86 -9.10 12.89
CA VAL A 496 11.21 -8.71 12.47
C VAL A 496 11.24 -7.30 11.91
N LEU A 497 12.39 -6.63 12.04
CA LEU A 497 12.63 -5.31 11.46
C LEU A 497 13.75 -5.43 10.44
N LEU A 498 13.53 -4.85 9.26
CA LEU A 498 14.43 -4.91 8.12
C LEU A 498 14.76 -3.50 7.64
N PRO A 499 16.04 -3.08 7.66
CA PRO A 499 16.43 -1.84 7.01
C PRO A 499 16.51 -2.02 5.50
N ASN A 500 16.39 -0.91 4.77
CA ASN A 500 16.77 -0.84 3.38
C ASN A 500 17.56 0.44 3.10
N GLN A 501 18.18 0.52 1.94
CA GLN A 501 19.12 1.54 1.48
C GLN A 501 20.49 1.46 2.15
N HIS A 502 20.57 1.50 3.50
CA HIS A 502 21.86 1.44 4.18
C HIS A 502 21.83 0.53 5.41
N ILE A 503 22.94 -0.10 5.69
CA ILE A 503 23.29 -0.74 6.97
C ILE A 503 24.55 -0.06 7.48
N GLY A 504 24.41 0.92 8.35
CA GLY A 504 25.52 1.76 8.75
C GLY A 504 26.11 2.52 7.56
N CYS A 505 27.41 2.33 7.30
CA CYS A 505 28.11 2.95 6.17
C CYS A 505 27.97 2.16 4.84
N TYR A 506 27.29 1.01 4.82
CA TYR A 506 27.10 0.21 3.61
C TYR A 506 25.81 0.59 2.87
N ALA A 507 25.92 0.92 1.59
CA ALA A 507 24.78 1.01 0.69
C ALA A 507 24.31 -0.41 0.32
N VAL A 508 23.06 -0.74 0.64
CA VAL A 508 22.51 -2.11 0.48
C VAL A 508 21.25 -2.19 -0.41
N GLY A 509 20.57 -1.06 -0.65
CA GLY A 509 19.30 -1.05 -1.35
C GLY A 509 18.28 -1.95 -0.65
N PHE A 510 17.55 -2.80 -1.39
CA PHE A 510 16.56 -3.73 -0.86
C PHE A 510 17.10 -5.15 -0.58
N LYS A 511 18.42 -5.39 -0.71
CA LYS A 511 19.01 -6.72 -0.49
C LYS A 511 18.76 -7.29 0.92
N PRO A 512 18.67 -6.49 2.01
CA PRO A 512 18.30 -7.02 3.32
C PRO A 512 16.97 -7.78 3.34
N GLN A 513 15.93 -7.31 2.62
CA GLN A 513 14.65 -8.00 2.50
C GLN A 513 14.82 -9.39 1.87
N TRP A 514 15.54 -9.47 0.75
CA TRP A 514 15.77 -10.73 0.04
C TRP A 514 16.62 -11.71 0.85
N VAL A 515 17.71 -11.24 1.44
CA VAL A 515 18.59 -12.11 2.28
C VAL A 515 17.84 -12.60 3.52
N ALA A 516 17.06 -11.76 4.17
CA ALA A 516 16.27 -12.11 5.33
C ALA A 516 15.21 -13.18 5.01
N ARG A 517 14.46 -13.00 3.91
CA ARG A 517 13.44 -13.97 3.50
C ARG A 517 14.05 -15.32 3.15
N GLU A 518 15.17 -15.36 2.41
CA GLU A 518 15.87 -16.59 2.07
C GLU A 518 16.41 -17.30 3.33
N TYR A 519 16.93 -16.53 4.29
CA TYR A 519 17.39 -17.07 5.58
C TYR A 519 16.23 -17.64 6.41
N ILE A 520 15.12 -16.92 6.54
CA ILE A 520 13.98 -17.30 7.36
C ILE A 520 13.28 -18.54 6.78
N ALA A 521 13.08 -18.59 5.46
CA ALA A 521 12.41 -19.70 4.79
C ALA A 521 13.09 -21.05 5.03
N ARG A 522 14.43 -21.06 5.13
CA ARG A 522 15.22 -22.28 5.37
C ARG A 522 15.27 -22.74 6.83
N ARG A 523 14.58 -22.04 7.74
CA ARG A 523 14.66 -22.34 9.18
C ARG A 523 13.53 -23.22 9.71
N GLY A 524 12.68 -23.76 8.90
CA GLY A 524 11.58 -24.64 9.33
C GLY A 524 10.66 -23.99 10.39
N GLY A 525 9.51 -23.47 9.96
CA GLY A 525 8.53 -22.82 10.82
C GLY A 525 8.96 -21.44 11.36
N ALA A 526 9.91 -20.77 10.71
CA ALA A 526 10.38 -19.41 11.02
C ALA A 526 10.85 -19.21 12.49
N LYS A 527 11.39 -20.24 13.12
CA LYS A 527 11.84 -20.21 14.53
C LYS A 527 13.25 -19.64 14.63
N PHE A 528 13.47 -18.80 15.63
CA PHE A 528 14.80 -18.30 15.97
C PHE A 528 15.33 -19.05 17.20
N LYS A 529 16.63 -19.40 17.18
CA LYS A 529 17.28 -20.04 18.32
C LYS A 529 17.79 -18.97 19.28
N PRO A 530 17.35 -18.96 20.55
CA PRO A 530 17.76 -17.92 21.51
C PRO A 530 19.27 -17.75 21.64
N GLU A 531 20.04 -18.87 21.57
CA GLU A 531 21.50 -18.87 21.66
C GLU A 531 22.20 -18.12 20.49
N ASN A 532 21.48 -17.89 19.37
CA ASN A 532 21.99 -17.14 18.24
C ASN A 532 21.57 -15.65 18.25
N LEU A 533 20.82 -15.25 19.28
CA LEU A 533 20.33 -13.89 19.41
C LEU A 533 21.24 -13.08 20.33
N VAL A 534 21.52 -11.87 19.94
CA VAL A 534 22.28 -10.89 20.73
C VAL A 534 21.37 -9.69 20.95
N LYS A 535 21.22 -9.26 22.22
CA LYS A 535 20.49 -8.02 22.50
C LYS A 535 21.12 -6.87 21.72
N ALA A 536 20.32 -6.15 20.97
CA ALA A 536 20.78 -4.94 20.28
C ALA A 536 21.16 -3.87 21.29
N ARG A 537 22.16 -3.07 20.97
CA ARG A 537 22.63 -1.99 21.88
C ARG A 537 21.57 -0.87 22.03
N CYS A 538 20.72 -0.67 21.02
CA CYS A 538 19.53 0.15 21.12
C CYS A 538 18.31 -0.74 21.44
N ASP A 539 17.67 -0.53 22.58
CA ASP A 539 16.56 -1.38 23.06
C ASP A 539 15.37 -1.40 22.12
N LEU A 540 15.10 -0.30 21.38
CA LEU A 540 14.04 -0.23 20.36
C LEU A 540 14.25 -1.19 19.17
N LEU A 541 15.47 -1.72 18.99
CA LEU A 541 15.82 -2.67 17.95
C LEU A 541 15.73 -4.14 18.40
N GLY A 542 15.39 -4.42 19.66
CA GLY A 542 15.20 -5.76 20.18
C GLY A 542 16.46 -6.60 20.13
N TYR A 543 16.48 -7.67 19.33
CA TYR A 543 17.62 -8.56 19.16
C TYR A 543 18.14 -8.52 17.73
N CYS A 544 19.46 -8.60 17.56
CA CYS A 544 20.11 -8.91 16.30
C CYS A 544 20.60 -10.36 16.28
N LEU A 545 21.00 -10.87 15.11
CA LEU A 545 21.62 -12.18 15.01
C LEU A 545 23.11 -12.11 15.36
N GLY A 546 23.57 -13.05 16.19
CA GLY A 546 25.01 -13.24 16.46
C GLY A 546 25.75 -13.83 15.27
N SER A 547 25.03 -14.59 14.43
CA SER A 547 25.53 -15.21 13.20
C SER A 547 24.38 -15.44 12.23
N LEU A 548 24.62 -15.20 10.94
CA LEU A 548 23.69 -15.50 9.86
C LEU A 548 24.43 -16.23 8.73
N LYS A 549 23.89 -17.38 8.31
CA LYS A 549 24.41 -18.19 7.23
C LYS A 549 23.32 -18.51 6.21
N VAL A 550 23.55 -18.23 4.94
CA VAL A 550 22.67 -18.56 3.82
C VAL A 550 23.47 -19.36 2.79
N ASP A 551 22.97 -20.50 2.36
CA ASP A 551 23.62 -21.42 1.42
C ASP A 551 25.11 -21.64 1.71
N GLY A 552 25.43 -21.92 2.98
CA GLY A 552 26.79 -22.18 3.40
C GLY A 552 27.68 -20.96 3.61
N GLN A 553 27.26 -19.78 3.22
CA GLN A 553 28.03 -18.54 3.30
C GLN A 553 27.63 -17.70 4.51
N PHE A 554 28.61 -17.20 5.24
CA PHE A 554 28.38 -16.32 6.40
C PHE A 554 28.25 -14.86 5.97
N VAL A 555 27.24 -14.19 6.53
CA VAL A 555 27.13 -12.74 6.48
C VAL A 555 28.09 -12.14 7.51
N PRO A 556 28.94 -11.16 7.14
CA PRO A 556 29.86 -10.51 8.08
C PRO A 556 29.13 -9.89 9.27
N LYS A 557 29.74 -9.97 10.46
CA LYS A 557 29.17 -9.40 11.69
C LYS A 557 28.86 -7.90 11.56
N ALA A 558 29.63 -7.18 10.76
CA ALA A 558 29.42 -5.75 10.48
C ALA A 558 28.06 -5.45 9.83
N PHE A 559 27.47 -6.40 9.10
CA PHE A 559 26.10 -6.30 8.57
C PHE A 559 25.02 -6.65 9.58
N LEU A 560 25.35 -7.45 10.61
CA LEU A 560 24.40 -7.85 11.66
C LEU A 560 24.39 -6.86 12.83
N GLN A 561 25.53 -6.24 13.10
CA GLN A 561 25.82 -5.38 14.24
C GLN A 561 26.63 -4.16 13.74
N PRO A 562 25.95 -3.08 13.31
CA PRO A 562 26.62 -1.91 12.69
C PRO A 562 27.67 -1.24 13.60
N GLU A 563 27.54 -1.34 14.92
CA GLU A 563 28.58 -0.88 15.86
C GLU A 563 29.95 -1.58 15.70
N LYS A 564 29.99 -2.69 14.95
CA LYS A 564 31.25 -3.40 14.61
C LYS A 564 31.91 -2.83 13.35
N GLN A 565 31.26 -1.93 12.63
CA GLN A 565 31.87 -1.21 11.52
C GLN A 565 32.84 -0.17 12.06
N PRO A 566 34.12 -0.15 11.59
CA PRO A 566 35.11 0.83 12.06
C PRO A 566 34.68 2.29 11.81
N GLU A 567 33.89 2.52 10.75
CA GLU A 567 33.39 3.82 10.35
C GLU A 567 32.32 4.37 11.29
N ILE A 568 31.66 3.52 12.06
CA ILE A 568 30.61 3.90 13.03
C ILE A 568 31.14 3.85 14.45
N GLY A 569 31.64 2.68 14.87
CA GLY A 569 32.04 2.39 16.24
C GLY A 569 30.88 2.52 17.24
N LEU A 570 31.19 2.44 18.52
CA LEU A 570 30.20 2.53 19.59
C LEU A 570 29.64 3.96 19.73
N ASP A 571 30.47 4.97 19.57
CA ASP A 571 30.06 6.39 19.74
C ASP A 571 29.07 6.83 18.64
N GLY A 572 29.35 6.51 17.37
CA GLY A 572 28.46 6.80 16.26
C GLY A 572 27.11 6.07 16.40
N TYR A 573 27.16 4.80 16.81
CA TYR A 573 25.96 4.01 17.07
C TYR A 573 25.09 4.62 18.19
N ASP A 574 25.68 4.99 19.34
CA ASP A 574 24.94 5.54 20.48
C ASP A 574 24.29 6.88 20.16
N LYS A 575 24.97 7.73 19.36
CA LYS A 575 24.38 8.96 18.85
C LYS A 575 23.18 8.67 17.93
N GLY A 576 23.31 7.70 17.05
CA GLY A 576 22.23 7.23 16.17
C GLY A 576 21.04 6.68 16.97
N ALA A 577 21.28 5.91 18.03
CA ALA A 577 20.26 5.39 18.93
C ALA A 577 19.48 6.51 19.63
N LYS A 578 20.15 7.59 20.06
CA LYS A 578 19.50 8.78 20.63
C LYS A 578 18.60 9.50 19.62
N ILE A 579 19.04 9.62 18.36
CA ILE A 579 18.22 10.20 17.28
C ILE A 579 16.95 9.37 17.09
N LEU A 580 17.06 8.04 17.04
CA LEU A 580 15.93 7.13 16.88
C LEU A 580 14.96 7.23 18.07
N SER A 581 15.48 7.18 19.31
CA SER A 581 14.66 7.30 20.52
C SER A 581 13.91 8.63 20.58
N ALA A 582 14.58 9.74 20.29
CA ALA A 582 13.95 11.07 20.27
C ALA A 582 12.81 11.13 19.25
N PHE A 583 12.99 10.55 18.06
CA PHE A 583 11.94 10.47 17.05
C PHE A 583 10.75 9.62 17.53
N PHE A 584 11.02 8.46 18.12
CA PHE A 584 9.97 7.61 18.67
C PHE A 584 9.16 8.33 19.74
N LYS A 585 9.81 8.97 20.71
CA LYS A 585 9.13 9.75 21.77
C LYS A 585 8.22 10.83 21.19
N LYS A 586 8.71 11.60 20.22
CA LYS A 586 7.93 12.63 19.53
C LYS A 586 6.67 12.07 18.86
N GLU A 587 6.79 10.97 18.12
CA GLU A 587 5.66 10.40 17.38
C GLU A 587 4.69 9.66 18.31
N LEU A 588 5.20 8.96 19.33
CA LEU A 588 4.39 8.23 20.31
C LEU A 588 3.57 9.14 21.24
N ALA A 589 4.01 10.35 21.50
CA ALA A 589 3.26 11.32 22.29
C ALA A 589 1.85 11.61 21.74
N LYS A 590 1.62 11.40 20.44
CA LYS A 590 0.31 11.56 19.79
C LYS A 590 -0.72 10.51 20.24
N PHE A 591 -0.24 9.38 20.78
CA PHE A 591 -1.08 8.27 21.24
C PHE A 591 -1.34 8.30 22.75
N ASP A 592 -0.71 9.21 23.49
CA ASP A 592 -0.91 9.36 24.93
C ASP A 592 -2.24 10.05 25.23
N LYS A 593 -3.33 9.29 25.06
CA LYS A 593 -4.70 9.73 25.27
C LYS A 593 -5.42 8.77 26.23
N PRO A 594 -6.47 9.24 26.94
CA PRO A 594 -7.20 8.41 27.92
C PRO A 594 -7.79 7.11 27.35
N GLU A 595 -8.12 7.11 26.05
CA GLU A 595 -8.75 5.97 25.37
C GLU A 595 -7.74 4.88 24.98
N LEU A 596 -6.44 5.09 25.17
CA LEU A 596 -5.43 4.08 24.88
C LEU A 596 -5.57 2.90 25.85
N ASN A 597 -5.53 1.68 25.27
CA ASN A 597 -5.58 0.44 26.03
C ASN A 597 -4.52 0.44 27.16
N PRO A 598 -4.84 -0.03 28.39
CA PRO A 598 -3.91 -0.02 29.51
C PRO A 598 -2.58 -0.76 29.25
N ILE A 599 -2.59 -1.86 28.49
CA ILE A 599 -1.37 -2.55 28.05
C ILE A 599 -0.57 -1.65 27.12
N GLY A 600 -1.25 -1.01 26.16
CA GLY A 600 -0.64 -0.04 25.24
C GLY A 600 -0.01 1.13 25.97
N LYS A 601 -0.67 1.65 27.02
CA LYS A 601 -0.14 2.73 27.86
C LYS A 601 1.17 2.29 28.55
N ARG A 602 1.23 1.09 29.13
CA ARG A 602 2.45 0.56 29.75
C ARG A 602 3.60 0.45 28.75
N ILE A 603 3.31 -0.04 27.51
CA ILE A 603 4.32 -0.14 26.45
C ILE A 603 4.80 1.26 26.03
N LEU A 604 3.88 2.21 25.90
CA LEU A 604 4.20 3.62 25.61
C LEU A 604 5.10 4.21 26.68
N ASP A 605 4.77 4.02 27.97
CA ASP A 605 5.54 4.50 29.11
C ASP A 605 6.97 3.94 29.10
N CYS A 606 7.17 2.66 28.74
CA CYS A 606 8.49 2.10 28.53
C CYS A 606 9.30 2.89 27.49
N ALA A 607 8.71 3.20 26.35
CA ALA A 607 9.39 3.94 25.28
C ALA A 607 9.70 5.39 25.70
N MET A 608 8.79 6.04 26.39
CA MET A 608 8.96 7.43 26.86
C MET A 608 10.06 7.54 27.92
N ASN A 609 10.30 6.48 28.68
CA ASN A 609 11.31 6.44 29.76
C ASN A 609 12.61 5.71 29.39
N ASP A 610 12.84 5.37 28.09
CA ASP A 610 13.99 4.61 27.61
C ASP A 610 14.19 3.29 28.40
N ALA A 611 13.09 2.57 28.64
CA ALA A 611 13.12 1.33 29.39
C ALA A 611 13.97 0.24 28.70
N PRO A 612 14.64 -0.64 29.47
CA PRO A 612 15.39 -1.74 28.92
C PRO A 612 14.47 -2.75 28.23
N LEU A 613 15.00 -3.46 27.23
CA LEU A 613 14.28 -4.45 26.41
C LEU A 613 13.44 -5.44 27.23
N GLN A 614 13.93 -5.84 28.43
CA GLN A 614 13.24 -6.80 29.29
C GLN A 614 11.86 -6.32 29.74
N GLU A 615 11.66 -5.03 29.99
CA GLU A 615 10.36 -4.50 30.41
C GLU A 615 9.29 -4.65 29.32
N TYR A 616 9.66 -4.52 28.04
CA TYR A 616 8.75 -4.79 26.91
C TYR A 616 8.38 -6.27 26.83
N ILE A 617 9.34 -7.17 27.08
CA ILE A 617 9.13 -8.62 27.08
C ILE A 617 8.22 -9.04 28.26
N ASP A 618 8.35 -8.40 29.41
CA ASP A 618 7.53 -8.67 30.60
C ASP A 618 6.06 -8.23 30.39
N ILE A 619 5.80 -7.28 29.48
CA ILE A 619 4.43 -6.88 29.11
C ILE A 619 3.81 -7.86 28.14
N ILE A 620 4.50 -8.20 27.05
CA ILE A 620 4.08 -9.20 26.06
C ILE A 620 5.26 -10.12 25.75
N PRO A 621 5.25 -11.37 26.25
CA PRO A 621 6.36 -12.31 26.06
C PRO A 621 6.66 -12.61 24.60
N ILE A 622 7.94 -12.65 24.24
CA ILE A 622 8.40 -13.05 22.92
C ILE A 622 8.38 -14.57 22.76
N LYS A 623 7.98 -15.05 21.59
CA LYS A 623 8.17 -16.42 21.13
C LYS A 623 9.24 -16.45 20.04
N PHE A 624 10.30 -17.21 20.26
CA PHE A 624 11.42 -17.36 19.32
C PHE A 624 11.19 -18.45 18.26
#